data_40a635bb9f3769a30e843dc2afdf3a81
#
_entry.id   40a635bb9f3769a30e843dc2afdf3a81
#
_cell.length_a   1.000
_cell.length_b   1.000
_cell.length_c   1.000
_cell.angle_alpha   90.00
_cell.angle_beta   90.00
_cell.angle_gamma   90.00
#
_symmetry.space_group_name_H-M   'P 1'
#
loop_
_entity.id
_entity.type
_entity.pdbx_description
1 polymer ?
#
loop_
_entity_poly.entity_id
_entity_poly.type
_entity_poly.pdbx_seq_one_letter_code
_entity_poly.pdbx_strand_id
1 'polypeptide(L)'
;MSVSAAQKTALAWVETARDVLSADCARIFEFAEPAWREYRSSAWYVERLRAEGFTVEDGSGGMPTAFCAEWSNGAGPVVGMYAEYDAVPGNCQA
;
A
#
# COMPACT_ATOMS: atom_id res chain seq x y z
N MET A 1 -0.80 24.45 -16.41
CA MET A 1 -0.72 23.07 -16.94
C MET A 1 -2.07 22.40 -16.77
N SER A 2 -2.62 21.89 -17.83
CA SER A 2 -3.92 21.21 -17.76
C SER A 2 -3.76 19.77 -17.31
N VAL A 3 -4.76 19.27 -16.60
CA VAL A 3 -4.81 17.90 -16.09
C VAL A 3 -5.45 17.01 -17.14
N SER A 4 -4.80 15.90 -17.49
CA SER A 4 -5.34 14.94 -18.47
C SER A 4 -6.58 14.21 -17.93
N ALA A 5 -7.32 13.56 -18.83
CA ALA A 5 -8.49 12.75 -18.42
C ALA A 5 -8.08 11.60 -17.47
N ALA A 6 -6.94 10.95 -17.75
CA ALA A 6 -6.42 9.89 -16.88
C ALA A 6 -6.06 10.40 -15.50
N GLN A 7 -5.42 11.57 -15.42
CA GLN A 7 -5.09 12.21 -14.14
C GLN A 7 -6.34 12.59 -13.36
N LYS A 8 -7.37 13.11 -14.04
CA LYS A 8 -8.65 13.44 -13.41
C LYS A 8 -9.32 12.19 -12.82
N THR A 9 -9.28 11.08 -13.55
CA THR A 9 -9.82 9.80 -13.07
C THR A 9 -9.11 9.34 -11.81
N ALA A 10 -7.77 9.40 -11.79
CA ALA A 10 -6.97 9.02 -10.63
C ALA A 10 -7.27 9.92 -9.41
N LEU A 11 -7.32 11.22 -9.61
CA LEU A 11 -7.62 12.16 -8.54
C LEU A 11 -9.03 11.98 -7.99
N ALA A 12 -10.01 11.73 -8.85
CA ALA A 12 -11.40 11.47 -8.43
C ALA A 12 -11.49 10.19 -7.61
N TRP A 13 -10.75 9.14 -7.99
CA TRP A 13 -10.74 7.89 -7.23
C TRP A 13 -10.15 8.11 -5.83
N VAL A 14 -9.04 8.82 -5.74
CA VAL A 14 -8.40 9.13 -4.45
C VAL A 14 -9.36 9.91 -3.55
N GLU A 15 -10.08 10.86 -4.11
CA GLU A 15 -11.07 11.62 -3.34
C GLU A 15 -12.21 10.73 -2.82
N THR A 16 -12.70 9.81 -3.66
CA THR A 16 -13.73 8.84 -3.27
C THR A 16 -13.24 7.89 -2.20
N ALA A 17 -11.96 7.47 -2.26
CA ALA A 17 -11.36 6.50 -1.34
C ALA A 17 -10.72 7.16 -0.11
N ARG A 18 -10.78 8.46 0.02
CA ARG A 18 -10.07 9.24 1.05
C ARG A 18 -10.26 8.67 2.46
N ASP A 19 -11.49 8.44 2.86
CA ASP A 19 -11.79 7.99 4.22
C ASP A 19 -11.27 6.58 4.49
N VAL A 20 -11.39 5.69 3.51
CA VAL A 20 -10.87 4.32 3.60
C VAL A 20 -9.35 4.32 3.69
N LEU A 21 -8.69 5.08 2.82
CA LEU A 21 -7.22 5.18 2.82
C LEU A 21 -6.69 5.80 4.11
N SER A 22 -7.37 6.82 4.61
CA SER A 22 -7.02 7.46 5.88
C SER A 22 -7.17 6.49 7.05
N ALA A 23 -8.22 5.68 7.06
CA ALA A 23 -8.43 4.65 8.08
C ALA A 23 -7.36 3.55 8.00
N ASP A 24 -6.98 3.12 6.80
CA ASP A 24 -5.90 2.15 6.61
C ASP A 24 -4.58 2.69 7.15
N CYS A 25 -4.27 3.95 6.86
CA CYS A 25 -3.07 4.60 7.35
C CYS A 25 -3.05 4.67 8.88
N ALA A 26 -4.17 5.05 9.49
CA ALA A 26 -4.31 5.11 10.95
C ALA A 26 -4.13 3.73 11.59
N ARG A 27 -4.64 2.70 10.94
CA ARG A 27 -4.52 1.32 11.44
C ARG A 27 -3.06 0.87 11.45
N ILE A 28 -2.32 1.12 10.38
CA ILE A 28 -0.89 0.78 10.30
C ILE A 28 -0.10 1.58 11.34
N PHE A 29 -0.44 2.85 11.52
CA PHE A 29 0.16 3.69 12.54
C PHE A 29 -0.05 3.09 13.95
N GLU A 30 -1.25 2.62 14.24
CA GLU A 30 -1.56 1.98 15.53
C GLU A 30 -0.77 0.70 15.78
N PHE A 31 -0.47 -0.07 14.72
CA PHE A 31 0.33 -1.28 14.85
C PHE A 31 1.73 -0.98 15.36
N ALA A 32 2.32 0.15 14.98
CA ALA A 32 3.63 0.63 15.45
C ALA A 32 4.72 -0.44 15.39
N GLU A 33 4.79 -1.17 14.29
CA GLU A 33 5.69 -2.32 14.13
C GLU A 33 7.01 -1.89 13.52
N PRO A 34 8.15 -2.19 14.18
CA PRO A 34 9.47 -1.85 13.65
C PRO A 34 9.87 -2.72 12.46
N ALA A 35 10.93 -2.31 11.76
CA ALA A 35 11.46 -3.03 10.60
C ALA A 35 11.70 -4.52 10.90
N TRP A 36 11.37 -5.38 9.96
CA TRP A 36 11.40 -6.85 10.02
C TRP A 36 10.35 -7.46 10.95
N ARG A 37 9.52 -6.65 11.60
CA ARG A 37 8.48 -7.09 12.52
C ARG A 37 7.09 -6.55 12.15
N GLU A 38 6.91 -6.13 10.90
CA GLU A 38 5.68 -5.55 10.41
C GLU A 38 4.63 -6.62 10.07
N TYR A 39 4.39 -7.56 10.98
CA TYR A 39 3.54 -8.72 10.71
C TYR A 39 2.08 -8.34 10.45
N ARG A 40 1.52 -7.46 11.27
CA ARG A 40 0.14 -7.01 11.12
C ARG A 40 0.01 -6.00 10.00
N SER A 41 0.98 -5.11 9.88
CA SER A 41 1.00 -4.08 8.83
C SER A 41 1.08 -4.73 7.44
N SER A 42 1.98 -5.69 7.24
CA SER A 42 2.10 -6.38 5.95
C SER A 42 0.83 -7.18 5.63
N ALA A 43 0.28 -7.89 6.61
CA ALA A 43 -0.95 -8.65 6.43
C ALA A 43 -2.13 -7.74 6.04
N TRP A 44 -2.27 -6.61 6.71
CA TRP A 44 -3.29 -5.61 6.40
C TRP A 44 -3.15 -5.09 4.96
N TYR A 45 -1.93 -4.75 4.57
CA TYR A 45 -1.64 -4.20 3.27
C TYR A 45 -1.91 -5.23 2.15
N VAL A 46 -1.46 -6.45 2.36
CA VAL A 46 -1.68 -7.57 1.42
C VAL A 46 -3.17 -7.82 1.23
N GLU A 47 -3.92 -7.88 2.31
CA GLU A 47 -5.36 -8.08 2.25
C GLU A 47 -6.07 -6.97 1.50
N ARG A 48 -5.69 -5.71 1.76
CA ARG A 48 -6.24 -4.56 1.05
C ARG A 48 -5.97 -4.63 -0.45
N LEU A 49 -4.75 -4.94 -0.85
CA LEU A 49 -4.38 -5.02 -2.25
C LEU A 49 -5.10 -6.17 -2.97
N ARG A 50 -5.23 -7.31 -2.31
CA ARG A 50 -6.01 -8.43 -2.86
C ARG A 50 -7.47 -8.06 -3.04
N ALA A 51 -8.05 -7.36 -2.09
CA ALA A 51 -9.43 -6.88 -2.18
C ALA A 51 -9.62 -5.90 -3.35
N GLU A 52 -8.57 -5.15 -3.70
CA GLU A 52 -8.60 -4.23 -4.84
C GLU A 52 -8.26 -4.91 -6.18
N GLY A 53 -8.04 -6.22 -6.18
CA GLY A 53 -7.82 -6.99 -7.40
C GLY A 53 -6.38 -7.23 -7.79
N PHE A 54 -5.42 -6.91 -6.93
CA PHE A 54 -4.01 -7.19 -7.19
C PHE A 54 -3.70 -8.67 -6.93
N THR A 55 -2.75 -9.21 -7.71
CA THR A 55 -2.09 -10.47 -7.39
C THR A 55 -0.92 -10.16 -6.48
N VAL A 56 -0.89 -10.74 -5.29
CA VAL A 56 0.11 -10.39 -4.28
C VAL A 56 0.94 -11.61 -3.92
N GLU A 57 2.26 -11.48 -4.04
CA GLU A 57 3.24 -12.42 -3.51
C GLU A 57 3.60 -11.97 -2.10
N ASP A 58 3.12 -12.70 -1.11
CA ASP A 58 3.39 -12.45 0.29
C ASP A 58 4.70 -13.14 0.68
N GLY A 59 5.53 -12.52 1.48
CA GLY A 59 6.85 -13.03 1.80
C GLY A 59 7.84 -12.93 0.64
N SER A 60 7.72 -11.91 -0.17
CA SER A 60 8.55 -11.70 -1.35
C SER A 60 10.04 -11.68 -1.01
N GLY A 61 10.85 -12.32 -1.86
CA GLY A 61 12.30 -12.39 -1.65
C GLY A 61 12.73 -13.16 -0.41
N GLY A 62 11.86 -13.98 0.18
CA GLY A 62 12.13 -14.70 1.40
C GLY A 62 12.05 -13.85 2.67
N MET A 63 11.56 -12.63 2.56
CA MET A 63 11.37 -11.70 3.69
C MET A 63 9.93 -11.78 4.20
N PRO A 64 9.68 -12.29 5.41
CA PRO A 64 8.32 -12.59 5.87
C PRO A 64 7.36 -11.39 5.88
N THR A 65 7.87 -10.18 6.04
CA THR A 65 7.04 -8.97 6.07
C THR A 65 7.14 -8.12 4.80
N ALA A 66 7.73 -8.67 3.74
CA ALA A 66 7.75 -8.02 2.43
C ALA A 66 6.69 -8.61 1.52
N PHE A 67 6.23 -7.84 0.57
CA PHE A 67 5.31 -8.32 -0.46
C PHE A 67 5.57 -7.61 -1.78
N CYS A 68 5.12 -8.25 -2.86
CA CYS A 68 5.10 -7.65 -4.18
C CYS A 68 3.69 -7.82 -4.74
N ALA A 69 3.10 -6.76 -5.23
CA ALA A 69 1.76 -6.77 -5.79
C ALA A 69 1.78 -6.33 -7.25
N GLU A 70 1.02 -7.01 -8.10
CA GLU A 70 0.94 -6.73 -9.52
C GLU A 70 -0.50 -6.63 -9.98
N TRP A 71 -0.75 -5.70 -10.88
CA TRP A 71 -2.02 -5.54 -11.56
C TRP A 71 -1.74 -5.11 -13.00
N SER A 72 -2.54 -5.59 -13.93
CA SER A 72 -2.38 -5.24 -15.34
C SER A 72 -3.73 -5.03 -16.00
N ASN A 73 -3.80 -4.03 -16.88
CA ASN A 73 -4.98 -3.78 -17.71
C ASN A 73 -4.67 -3.92 -19.21
N GLY A 74 -3.56 -4.55 -19.54
CA GLY A 74 -3.17 -4.75 -20.93
C GLY A 74 -1.68 -4.52 -21.19
N ALA A 75 -1.34 -4.36 -22.46
CA ALA A 75 0.02 -4.07 -22.89
C ALA A 75 0.39 -2.62 -22.60
N GLY A 76 1.68 -2.39 -22.37
CA GLY A 76 2.20 -1.05 -22.11
C GLY A 76 3.39 -1.08 -21.16
N PRO A 77 3.92 0.07 -20.78
CA PRO A 77 5.01 0.13 -19.83
C PRO A 77 4.58 -0.34 -18.44
N VAL A 78 5.54 -0.90 -17.72
CA VAL A 78 5.34 -1.29 -16.32
C VAL A 78 5.75 -0.12 -15.42
N VAL A 79 4.85 0.29 -14.54
CA VAL A 79 5.11 1.36 -13.56
C VAL A 79 5.32 0.72 -12.20
N GLY A 80 6.45 0.99 -11.58
CA GLY A 80 6.77 0.49 -10.24
C GLY A 80 6.60 1.58 -9.19
N MET A 81 6.13 1.15 -8.02
CA MET A 81 6.02 2.00 -6.84
C MET A 81 6.48 1.21 -5.62
N TYR A 82 6.93 1.88 -4.60
CA TYR A 82 7.22 1.22 -3.33
C TYR A 82 6.64 2.01 -2.17
N ALA A 83 6.42 1.31 -1.07
CA ALA A 83 5.95 1.93 0.17
C ALA A 83 6.65 1.27 1.36
N GLU A 84 6.85 2.05 2.38
CA GLU A 84 7.40 1.61 3.65
C GLU A 84 6.33 1.76 4.73
N TYR A 85 6.31 0.85 5.69
CA TYR A 85 5.27 0.86 6.72
C TYR A 85 5.82 0.49 8.10
N ASP A 86 7.13 0.51 8.27
CA ASP A 86 7.77 0.28 9.56
C ASP A 86 7.70 1.53 10.45
N ALA A 87 7.59 1.29 11.75
CA ALA A 87 7.68 2.35 12.75
C ALA A 87 9.14 2.61 13.09
N VAL A 88 9.49 3.88 13.24
CA VAL A 88 10.84 4.28 13.65
C VAL A 88 10.93 4.19 15.18
N PRO A 89 11.82 3.35 15.74
CA PRO A 89 11.95 3.23 17.19
C PRO A 89 12.30 4.56 17.85
N GLY A 90 11.68 4.80 19.01
CA GLY A 90 11.93 6.01 19.77
C GLY A 90 11.14 7.24 19.35
N ASN A 91 10.37 7.15 18.26
CA ASN A 91 9.43 8.20 17.87
C ASN A 91 8.04 7.92 18.47
N CYS A 92 7.31 8.99 18.76
CA CYS A 92 6.01 8.89 19.41
C CYS A 92 4.92 8.39 18.46
N GLN A 93 5.11 7.21 17.96
CA GLN A 93 4.10 6.52 17.19
C GLN A 93 3.23 5.72 18.16
N ALA A 94 1.94 5.86 18.06
CA ALA A 94 1.00 5.30 19.01
C ALA A 94 1.13 3.81 19.25
#